data_bbf766ed7468875d7a6fd2413023bc50
#
_entry.id   bbf766ed7468875d7a6fd2413023bc50
#
_cell.length_a   1.000
_cell.length_b   1.000
_cell.length_c   1.000
_cell.angle_alpha   90.00
_cell.angle_beta   90.00
_cell.angle_gamma   90.00
#
_symmetry.space_group_name_H-M   'P 1'
#
loop_
_entity.id
_entity.type
_entity.pdbx_description
1 polymer ?
#
loop_
_entity_poly.entity_id
_entity_poly.type
_entity_poly.pdbx_seq_one_letter_code
_entity_poly.pdbx_strand_id
1 'polypeptide(L)'
;MEQLPLPAPIHYELILQLLEKQTMSAVSQNQDLRHQVTQLIITMRKAAAQQKRLEEICQAAAIAVDHRWSLNHHGEKVITPD
;
A
#
# COMPACT_ATOMS: atom_id res chain seq x y z
N MET A 1 7.81 2.05 22.13
CA MET A 1 7.37 1.15 21.12
C MET A 1 8.55 0.61 20.38
N GLU A 2 8.64 -0.66 20.28
CA GLU A 2 9.77 -1.22 19.66
C GLU A 2 9.74 -1.17 18.17
N GLN A 3 8.69 -1.56 17.56
CA GLN A 3 8.59 -1.56 16.13
C GLN A 3 7.20 -1.18 15.71
N LEU A 4 7.12 -0.50 14.60
CA LEU A 4 5.83 -0.11 14.05
C LEU A 4 5.59 -0.93 12.79
N PRO A 5 4.60 -1.81 12.76
CA PRO A 5 4.35 -2.60 11.57
C PRO A 5 3.67 -1.76 10.50
N LEU A 6 4.21 -1.78 9.31
CA LEU A 6 3.67 -1.04 8.19
C LEU A 6 3.81 -1.85 6.91
N PRO A 7 3.03 -1.55 5.90
CA PRO A 7 3.22 -2.21 4.62
C PRO A 7 4.54 -1.76 3.98
N ALA A 8 5.14 -2.61 3.20
CA ALA A 8 6.33 -2.22 2.47
C ALA A 8 5.94 -1.36 1.29
N PRO A 9 6.82 -0.48 0.84
CA PRO A 9 6.51 0.36 -0.32
C PRO A 9 6.11 -0.42 -1.56
N ILE A 10 6.65 -1.61 -1.74
CA ILE A 10 6.32 -2.41 -2.89
C ILE A 10 4.84 -2.77 -2.92
N HIS A 11 4.19 -2.81 -1.78
CA HIS A 11 2.78 -3.13 -1.75
C HIS A 11 1.96 -2.02 -2.41
N TYR A 12 2.35 -0.78 -2.19
CA TYR A 12 1.67 0.33 -2.84
C TYR A 12 1.94 0.30 -4.34
N GLU A 13 3.17 -0.02 -4.72
CA GLU A 13 3.49 -0.06 -6.13
C GLU A 13 2.75 -1.14 -6.87
N LEU A 14 2.59 -2.31 -6.26
CA LEU A 14 1.85 -3.37 -6.91
C LEU A 14 0.40 -2.99 -7.11
N ILE A 15 -0.21 -2.38 -6.11
CA ILE A 15 -1.59 -1.96 -6.23
C ILE A 15 -1.72 -0.88 -7.31
N LEU A 16 -0.79 0.08 -7.32
CA LEU A 16 -0.86 1.14 -8.31
C LEU A 16 -0.66 0.61 -9.72
N GLN A 17 0.27 -0.32 -9.90
CA GLN A 17 0.49 -0.87 -11.22
C GLN A 17 -0.73 -1.64 -11.70
N LEU A 18 -1.37 -2.38 -10.82
CA LEU A 18 -2.54 -3.11 -11.19
C LEU A 18 -3.64 -2.14 -11.61
N LEU A 19 -3.85 -1.09 -10.82
CA LEU A 19 -4.91 -0.14 -11.13
C LEU A 19 -4.63 0.61 -12.41
N GLU A 20 -3.41 1.04 -12.61
CA GLU A 20 -3.08 1.86 -13.77
C GLU A 20 -3.02 1.07 -15.06
N LYS A 21 -2.58 -0.18 -14.98
CA LYS A 21 -2.38 -0.93 -16.21
C LYS A 21 -3.52 -1.87 -16.53
N GLN A 22 -4.10 -2.49 -15.54
CA GLN A 22 -5.13 -3.47 -15.81
C GLN A 22 -6.53 -2.95 -15.52
N THR A 23 -6.74 -2.35 -14.39
CA THR A 23 -8.07 -1.88 -14.04
C THR A 23 -8.51 -0.75 -14.96
N MET A 24 -7.63 0.21 -15.22
CA MET A 24 -7.97 1.31 -16.09
C MET A 24 -8.31 0.82 -17.48
N SER A 25 -7.57 -0.15 -17.96
CA SER A 25 -7.84 -0.70 -19.29
C SER A 25 -9.21 -1.36 -19.32
N ALA A 26 -9.55 -2.07 -18.26
CA ALA A 26 -10.82 -2.77 -18.21
C ALA A 26 -12.02 -1.84 -18.18
N VAL A 27 -11.85 -0.61 -17.70
CA VAL A 27 -12.95 0.34 -17.61
C VAL A 27 -12.84 1.43 -18.67
N SER A 28 -12.04 1.22 -19.70
CA SER A 28 -11.76 2.28 -20.67
C SER A 28 -13.01 2.74 -21.40
N GLN A 29 -14.03 1.90 -21.51
CA GLN A 29 -15.23 2.26 -22.21
C GLN A 29 -16.33 2.81 -21.30
N ASN A 30 -16.10 2.86 -20.03
CA ASN A 30 -17.10 3.34 -19.09
C ASN A 30 -16.56 4.57 -18.37
N GLN A 31 -17.08 5.74 -18.74
CA GLN A 31 -16.53 6.97 -18.23
C GLN A 31 -16.69 7.12 -16.73
N ASP A 32 -17.80 6.69 -16.17
CA ASP A 32 -17.99 6.81 -14.73
C ASP A 32 -17.03 5.92 -13.96
N LEU A 33 -16.83 4.71 -14.44
CA LEU A 33 -15.90 3.81 -13.77
C LEU A 33 -14.47 4.31 -13.92
N ARG A 34 -14.14 4.85 -15.10
CA ARG A 34 -12.80 5.40 -15.29
C ARG A 34 -12.54 6.51 -14.30
N HIS A 35 -13.53 7.36 -14.08
CA HIS A 35 -13.37 8.46 -13.14
C HIS A 35 -13.13 7.91 -11.74
N GLN A 36 -13.89 6.90 -11.34
CA GLN A 36 -13.74 6.33 -10.00
C GLN A 36 -12.38 5.64 -9.84
N VAL A 37 -11.92 4.96 -10.87
CA VAL A 37 -10.62 4.31 -10.81
C VAL A 37 -9.52 5.37 -10.73
N THR A 38 -9.67 6.46 -11.48
CA THR A 38 -8.70 7.55 -11.41
C THR A 38 -8.63 8.13 -9.99
N GLN A 39 -9.78 8.29 -9.35
CA GLN A 39 -9.80 8.80 -8.00
C GLN A 39 -9.15 7.83 -7.03
N LEU A 40 -9.36 6.55 -7.23
CA LEU A 40 -8.75 5.54 -6.40
C LEU A 40 -7.21 5.57 -6.54
N ILE A 41 -6.73 5.72 -7.78
CA ILE A 41 -5.30 5.80 -8.01
C ILE A 41 -4.71 7.02 -7.28
N ILE A 42 -5.38 8.15 -7.39
CA ILE A 42 -4.91 9.36 -6.71
C ILE A 42 -4.86 9.14 -5.21
N THR A 43 -5.89 8.53 -4.66
CA THR A 43 -5.95 8.27 -3.22
C THR A 43 -4.82 7.34 -2.79
N MET A 44 -4.54 6.31 -3.59
CA MET A 44 -3.46 5.40 -3.26
C MET A 44 -2.10 6.09 -3.32
N ARG A 45 -1.91 7.00 -4.28
CA ARG A 45 -0.64 7.73 -4.34
C ARG A 45 -0.49 8.63 -3.13
N LYS A 46 -1.58 9.23 -2.67
CA LYS A 46 -1.52 10.05 -1.48
C LYS A 46 -1.22 9.21 -0.25
N ALA A 47 -1.79 8.01 -0.20
CA ALA A 47 -1.54 7.12 0.93
C ALA A 47 -0.07 6.71 0.97
N ALA A 48 0.51 6.42 -0.19
CA ALA A 48 1.91 6.04 -0.24
C ALA A 48 2.79 7.19 0.23
N ALA A 49 2.47 8.42 -0.17
CA ALA A 49 3.24 9.57 0.25
C ALA A 49 3.08 9.82 1.74
N GLN A 50 1.89 9.56 2.26
CA GLN A 50 1.67 9.76 3.68
C GLN A 50 2.43 8.74 4.49
N GLN A 51 2.52 7.51 4.01
CA GLN A 51 3.32 6.51 4.73
C GLN A 51 4.80 6.88 4.71
N LYS A 52 5.28 7.43 3.59
CA LYS A 52 6.66 7.84 3.54
C LYS A 52 6.94 8.90 4.59
N ARG A 53 6.03 9.83 4.77
CA ARG A 53 6.20 10.85 5.78
C ARG A 53 6.15 10.24 7.18
N LEU A 54 5.26 9.28 7.41
CA LEU A 54 5.17 8.61 8.68
C LEU A 54 6.50 7.90 8.98
N GLU A 55 7.10 7.27 7.98
CA GLU A 55 8.37 6.58 8.20
C GLU A 55 9.49 7.57 8.50
N GLU A 56 9.44 8.75 7.91
CA GLU A 56 10.44 9.76 8.20
C GLU A 56 10.32 10.24 9.65
N ILE A 57 9.09 10.37 10.13
CA ILE A 57 8.88 10.76 11.51
C ILE A 57 9.39 9.66 12.44
N CYS A 58 9.15 8.41 12.11
CA CYS A 58 9.64 7.30 12.92
C CYS A 58 11.15 7.31 12.95
N GLN A 59 11.77 7.56 11.81
CA GLN A 59 13.22 7.56 11.76
C GLN A 59 13.77 8.66 12.64
N ALA A 60 13.17 9.83 12.62
CA ALA A 60 13.62 10.93 13.44
C ALA A 60 13.43 10.65 14.93
N ALA A 61 12.44 9.84 15.26
CA ALA A 61 12.17 9.49 16.65
C ALA A 61 12.83 8.19 17.06
N ALA A 62 13.66 7.61 16.20
CA ALA A 62 14.36 6.37 16.48
C ALA A 62 13.39 5.20 16.70
N ILE A 63 12.28 5.21 16.00
CA ILE A 63 11.34 4.12 16.07
C ILE A 63 11.55 3.26 14.84
N ALA A 64 11.78 1.97 15.02
CA ALA A 64 12.02 1.07 13.91
C ALA A 64 10.72 0.72 13.23
N VAL A 65 10.74 0.63 11.91
CA VAL A 65 9.58 0.25 11.14
C VAL A 65 9.76 -1.19 10.71
N ASP A 66 8.71 -1.98 10.85
CA ASP A 66 8.74 -3.37 10.48
C ASP A 66 7.81 -3.56 9.30
N HIS A 67 8.34 -3.76 8.10
CA HIS A 67 7.52 -3.91 6.91
C HIS A 67 7.00 -5.34 6.83
N ARG A 68 5.69 -5.47 6.79
CA ARG A 68 5.07 -6.77 6.81
C ARG A 68 4.25 -7.03 5.58
N TRP A 69 4.11 -8.31 5.27
CA TRP A 69 3.37 -8.71 4.11
C TRP A 69 1.98 -9.14 4.42
N SER A 70 1.75 -9.78 5.53
CA SER A 70 0.47 -10.34 5.82
C SER A 70 0.09 -10.07 7.24
N LEU A 71 -1.13 -10.39 7.57
CA LEU A 71 -1.61 -10.21 8.92
C LEU A 71 -1.11 -11.31 9.85
N ASN A 72 -0.62 -12.40 9.28
CA ASN A 72 -0.04 -13.45 10.09
C ASN A 72 1.42 -13.20 10.23
N HIS A 73 1.94 -13.06 11.38
CA HIS A 73 3.29 -12.70 11.49
C HIS A 73 3.93 -13.16 12.73
N HIS A 74 4.92 -12.47 13.14
CA HIS A 74 5.66 -12.73 14.27
C HIS A 74 5.83 -14.17 14.56
N GLY A 75 6.37 -14.82 13.72
CA GLY A 75 6.75 -16.11 14.02
C GLY A 75 5.75 -17.17 14.02
N GLU A 76 4.58 -16.80 13.93
CA GLU A 76 3.67 -17.73 13.87
C GLU A 76 3.71 -18.44 12.64
N LYS A 77 3.50 -19.63 12.57
CA LYS A 77 3.56 -20.27 11.42
C LYS A 77 2.46 -19.92 10.64
N VAL A 78 2.61 -19.40 9.59
CA VAL A 78 1.61 -19.00 8.78
C VAL A 78 1.14 -20.06 8.00
N ILE A 79 0.05 -20.54 8.24
CA ILE A 79 -0.44 -21.51 7.52
C ILE A 79 -1.26 -21.06 6.45
N THR A 80 -1.97 -20.04 6.58
CA THR A 80 -2.83 -19.62 5.57
C THR A 80 -2.14 -18.81 4.64
N PRO A 81 -2.36 -18.94 3.45
CA PRO A 81 -1.75 -18.17 2.44
C PRO A 81 -2.23 -16.85 2.47
N ASP A 82 -2.99 -16.39 2.89
CA ASP A 82 -3.35 -15.07 2.81
C ASP A 82 -3.11 -14.38 1.73
#